data_5b9704f7dbb635a125246b7f6b07bee6
#
_entry.id   5b9704f7dbb635a125246b7f6b07bee6
#
_cell.length_a   1.000
_cell.length_b   1.000
_cell.length_c   1.000
_cell.angle_alpha   90.00
_cell.angle_beta   90.00
_cell.angle_gamma   90.00
#
_symmetry.space_group_name_H-M   'P 1'
#
loop_
_entity.id
_entity.type
_entity.pdbx_description
1 polymer ?
#
loop_
_entity_poly.entity_id
_entity_poly.type
_entity_poly.pdbx_seq_one_letter_code
_entity_poly.pdbx_strand_id
1 'polypeptide(L)'
;LLTACGGAPKTTAEAEKFDYTVEQFADLQILRYRVPEFENLSLKQKELVYYLTEAALQGRDILFDQNGKYNLRIRRMLEAVYTGYTGDKTAADFKAMEVYLKRVWFSNGIHHHYGCEKFVPGFTPEFFKQALLSVDAATLPLAEGQTVEQLYEEVAPVIFDPKVMPKRVNQAAGEDLVLTSACNYYDGVTQQEAEAFYSAMKDPKDETPVSYGLNSRLVKENGKIQEKVWKVGGLYGAAIGKIVYWLKKAEGVAENPEQKAVIAKLIEFYETGEIGRAHV
;
A
#
# COMPACT_ATOMS: atom_id res chain seq x y z
N LEU A 1 -15.97 -26.61 69.59
CA LEU A 1 -16.82 -26.24 68.43
C LEU A 1 -15.92 -25.58 67.38
N LEU A 2 -15.48 -26.36 66.35
CA LEU A 2 -14.74 -25.93 65.21
C LEU A 2 -15.73 -25.62 64.08
N THR A 3 -15.82 -24.39 63.66
CA THR A 3 -16.61 -23.95 62.50
C THR A 3 -15.66 -23.90 61.31
N ALA A 4 -15.78 -24.83 60.38
CA ALA A 4 -15.10 -24.83 59.10
C ALA A 4 -15.80 -23.88 58.12
N CYS A 5 -15.15 -22.79 57.74
CA CYS A 5 -15.57 -21.98 56.62
C CYS A 5 -15.18 -22.67 55.31
N GLY A 6 -16.16 -23.30 54.66
CA GLY A 6 -16.02 -23.81 53.30
C GLY A 6 -15.95 -22.64 52.30
N GLY A 7 -14.76 -22.39 51.76
CA GLY A 7 -14.60 -21.53 50.59
C GLY A 7 -15.18 -22.24 49.37
N ALA A 8 -16.18 -21.63 48.73
CA ALA A 8 -16.69 -22.09 47.46
C ALA A 8 -15.57 -22.08 46.39
N PRO A 9 -15.47 -23.07 45.52
CA PRO A 9 -14.48 -23.08 44.47
C PRO A 9 -14.76 -21.90 43.53
N LYS A 10 -13.74 -21.05 43.33
CA LYS A 10 -13.76 -20.06 42.25
C LYS A 10 -13.87 -20.84 40.93
N THR A 11 -15.03 -20.78 40.31
CA THR A 11 -15.20 -21.19 38.92
C THR A 11 -14.15 -20.44 38.10
N THR A 12 -13.14 -21.17 37.62
CA THR A 12 -12.25 -20.68 36.58
C THR A 12 -13.13 -20.40 35.36
N ALA A 13 -13.34 -19.12 35.06
CA ALA A 13 -13.95 -18.73 33.80
C ALA A 13 -13.17 -19.45 32.70
N GLU A 14 -13.83 -20.28 31.90
CA GLU A 14 -13.24 -20.89 30.73
C GLU A 14 -12.68 -19.75 29.89
N ALA A 15 -11.37 -19.79 29.64
CA ALA A 15 -10.71 -18.77 28.80
C ALA A 15 -11.38 -18.81 27.43
N GLU A 16 -12.08 -17.73 27.10
CA GLU A 16 -12.78 -17.59 25.82
C GLU A 16 -11.85 -17.98 24.68
N LYS A 17 -12.20 -19.05 23.95
CA LYS A 17 -11.37 -19.56 22.87
C LYS A 17 -11.26 -18.50 21.79
N PHE A 18 -10.10 -17.85 21.70
CA PHE A 18 -9.84 -16.86 20.68
C PHE A 18 -9.52 -17.54 19.36
N ASP A 19 -10.30 -17.23 18.31
CA ASP A 19 -10.03 -17.71 16.98
C ASP A 19 -9.02 -16.78 16.28
N TYR A 20 -7.82 -17.31 16.06
CA TYR A 20 -6.75 -16.59 15.39
C TYR A 20 -6.90 -16.53 13.86
N THR A 21 -7.64 -17.48 13.27
CA THR A 21 -7.86 -17.53 11.83
C THR A 21 -9.09 -16.73 11.45
N VAL A 22 -8.92 -15.71 10.61
CA VAL A 22 -10.02 -14.87 10.10
C VAL A 22 -10.58 -15.47 8.82
N GLU A 23 -9.69 -15.77 7.87
CA GLU A 23 -10.05 -16.26 6.55
C GLU A 23 -8.85 -16.99 5.90
N GLN A 24 -9.15 -17.91 4.99
CA GLN A 24 -8.17 -18.52 4.10
C GLN A 24 -8.68 -18.43 2.67
N PHE A 25 -7.83 -17.97 1.74
CA PHE A 25 -8.13 -17.91 0.33
C PHE A 25 -6.84 -18.08 -0.50
N ALA A 26 -6.94 -18.73 -1.65
CA ALA A 26 -5.77 -19.09 -2.46
C ALA A 26 -4.69 -19.78 -1.60
N ASP A 27 -3.47 -19.26 -1.61
CA ASP A 27 -2.32 -19.69 -0.81
C ASP A 27 -2.08 -18.82 0.45
N LEU A 28 -3.09 -18.03 0.87
CA LEU A 28 -2.99 -17.07 1.96
C LEU A 28 -3.91 -17.43 3.11
N GLN A 29 -3.43 -17.25 4.34
CA GLN A 29 -4.19 -17.34 5.57
C GLN A 29 -4.11 -16.02 6.32
N ILE A 30 -5.27 -15.43 6.60
CA ILE A 30 -5.37 -14.18 7.36
C ILE A 30 -5.50 -14.50 8.83
N LEU A 31 -4.55 -14.01 9.61
CA LEU A 31 -4.54 -14.16 11.07
C LEU A 31 -4.84 -12.84 11.75
N ARG A 32 -5.46 -12.93 12.91
CA ARG A 32 -5.59 -11.82 13.86
C ARG A 32 -4.91 -12.19 15.16
N TYR A 33 -4.45 -11.19 15.88
CA TYR A 33 -3.79 -11.36 17.15
C TYR A 33 -4.48 -10.55 18.24
N ARG A 34 -4.47 -11.08 19.46
CA ARG A 34 -4.75 -10.27 20.64
C ARG A 34 -3.52 -9.41 20.93
N VAL A 35 -3.76 -8.20 21.44
CA VAL A 35 -2.73 -7.34 22.02
C VAL A 35 -2.96 -7.34 23.54
N PRO A 36 -2.32 -8.26 24.29
CA PRO A 36 -2.51 -8.34 25.73
C PRO A 36 -2.13 -7.00 26.39
N GLU A 37 -2.86 -6.66 27.44
CA GLU A 37 -2.60 -5.47 28.25
C GLU A 37 -2.81 -4.12 27.53
N PHE A 38 -3.38 -4.12 26.32
CA PHE A 38 -3.73 -2.85 25.64
C PHE A 38 -4.66 -1.99 26.49
N GLU A 39 -5.56 -2.62 27.25
CA GLU A 39 -6.50 -1.97 28.16
C GLU A 39 -5.77 -1.22 29.29
N ASN A 40 -4.57 -1.66 29.68
CA ASN A 40 -3.76 -1.06 30.76
C ASN A 40 -3.02 0.21 30.31
N LEU A 41 -2.96 0.47 28.99
CA LEU A 41 -2.39 1.71 28.48
C LEU A 41 -3.17 2.92 29.00
N SER A 42 -2.46 3.99 29.32
CA SER A 42 -3.08 5.28 29.63
C SER A 42 -3.88 5.82 28.45
N LEU A 43 -4.84 6.70 28.68
CA LEU A 43 -5.60 7.34 27.61
C LEU A 43 -4.66 8.02 26.61
N LYS A 44 -3.63 8.72 27.09
CA LYS A 44 -2.64 9.41 26.26
C LYS A 44 -1.89 8.46 25.33
N GLN A 45 -1.50 7.27 25.80
CA GLN A 45 -0.86 6.23 24.98
C GLN A 45 -1.83 5.67 23.93
N LYS A 46 -3.10 5.45 24.29
CA LYS A 46 -4.13 5.01 23.35
C LYS A 46 -4.39 6.04 22.26
N GLU A 47 -4.45 7.33 22.62
CA GLU A 47 -4.56 8.43 21.65
C GLU A 47 -3.36 8.49 20.71
N LEU A 48 -2.13 8.30 21.22
CA LEU A 48 -0.93 8.22 20.39
C LEU A 48 -1.01 7.10 19.36
N VAL A 49 -1.35 5.88 19.80
CA VAL A 49 -1.52 4.72 18.90
C VAL A 49 -2.60 4.99 17.85
N TYR A 50 -3.73 5.58 18.25
CA TYR A 50 -4.81 5.94 17.35
C TYR A 50 -4.34 6.94 16.29
N TYR A 51 -3.69 8.04 16.66
CA TYR A 51 -3.24 9.05 15.70
C TYR A 51 -2.15 8.53 14.75
N LEU A 52 -1.23 7.68 15.24
CA LEU A 52 -0.24 7.03 14.38
C LEU A 52 -0.89 6.04 13.40
N THR A 53 -1.91 5.31 13.84
CA THR A 53 -2.69 4.41 12.98
C THR A 53 -3.42 5.18 11.89
N GLU A 54 -4.09 6.29 12.24
CA GLU A 54 -4.76 7.15 11.27
C GLU A 54 -3.77 7.74 10.25
N ALA A 55 -2.59 8.17 10.70
CA ALA A 55 -1.54 8.63 9.79
C ALA A 55 -1.11 7.52 8.80
N ALA A 56 -0.88 6.30 9.30
CA ALA A 56 -0.48 5.17 8.47
C ALA A 56 -1.55 4.81 7.40
N LEU A 57 -2.83 4.87 7.76
CA LEU A 57 -3.93 4.57 6.84
C LEU A 57 -4.00 5.52 5.64
N GLN A 58 -3.54 6.79 5.78
CA GLN A 58 -3.49 7.73 4.66
C GLN A 58 -2.45 7.36 3.60
N GLY A 59 -1.44 6.54 3.95
CA GLY A 59 -0.40 6.07 3.03
C GLY A 59 -0.80 4.87 2.17
N ARG A 60 -1.95 4.24 2.43
CA ARG A 60 -2.33 2.97 1.78
C ARG A 60 -2.38 3.07 0.25
N ASP A 61 -2.99 4.10 -0.30
CA ASP A 61 -3.10 4.29 -1.75
C ASP A 61 -1.74 4.55 -2.41
N ILE A 62 -0.81 5.17 -1.67
CA ILE A 62 0.57 5.40 -2.12
C ILE A 62 1.27 4.05 -2.38
N LEU A 63 1.12 3.06 -1.49
CA LEU A 63 1.73 1.74 -1.66
C LEU A 63 1.26 1.04 -2.94
N PHE A 64 -0.04 1.12 -3.27
CA PHE A 64 -0.56 0.57 -4.51
C PHE A 64 0.06 1.23 -5.74
N ASP A 65 0.17 2.56 -5.75
CA ASP A 65 0.75 3.29 -6.88
C ASP A 65 2.26 3.04 -7.02
N GLN A 66 2.99 2.95 -5.90
CA GLN A 66 4.43 2.63 -5.90
C GLN A 66 4.72 1.22 -6.41
N ASN A 67 3.88 0.25 -6.08
CA ASN A 67 4.04 -1.15 -6.52
C ASN A 67 3.72 -1.35 -8.01
N GLY A 68 3.02 -0.41 -8.65
CA GLY A 68 2.73 -0.46 -10.08
C GLY A 68 1.79 0.63 -10.52
N LYS A 69 2.11 1.26 -11.64
CA LYS A 69 1.41 2.42 -12.23
C LYS A 69 -0.12 2.25 -12.34
N TYR A 70 -0.60 1.03 -12.55
CA TYR A 70 -2.03 0.73 -12.73
C TYR A 70 -2.70 0.13 -11.50
N ASN A 71 -1.95 -0.24 -10.45
CA ASN A 71 -2.46 -1.01 -9.33
C ASN A 71 -3.61 -0.32 -8.60
N LEU A 72 -3.52 0.99 -8.36
CA LEU A 72 -4.59 1.73 -7.68
C LEU A 72 -5.87 1.78 -8.52
N ARG A 73 -5.74 1.96 -9.85
CA ARG A 73 -6.87 1.92 -10.79
C ARG A 73 -7.50 0.54 -10.82
N ILE A 74 -6.70 -0.52 -10.98
CA ILE A 74 -7.14 -1.92 -10.99
C ILE A 74 -7.89 -2.24 -9.69
N ARG A 75 -7.32 -1.89 -8.53
CA ARG A 75 -8.00 -2.10 -7.25
C ARG A 75 -9.37 -1.45 -7.23
N ARG A 76 -9.46 -0.18 -7.59
CA ARG A 76 -10.73 0.57 -7.59
C ARG A 76 -11.75 0.00 -8.56
N MET A 77 -11.32 -0.46 -9.75
CA MET A 77 -12.20 -1.15 -10.71
C MET A 77 -12.76 -2.45 -10.13
N LEU A 78 -11.91 -3.28 -9.54
CA LEU A 78 -12.31 -4.54 -8.91
C LEU A 78 -13.24 -4.31 -7.71
N GLU A 79 -12.96 -3.30 -6.87
CA GLU A 79 -13.81 -2.89 -5.74
C GLU A 79 -15.20 -2.41 -6.22
N ALA A 80 -15.24 -1.62 -7.29
CA ALA A 80 -16.51 -1.15 -7.88
C ALA A 80 -17.35 -2.33 -8.40
N VAL A 81 -16.74 -3.29 -9.10
CA VAL A 81 -17.44 -4.51 -9.53
C VAL A 81 -17.87 -5.35 -8.33
N TYR A 82 -16.99 -5.56 -7.36
CA TYR A 82 -17.30 -6.38 -6.16
C TYR A 82 -18.52 -5.85 -5.40
N THR A 83 -18.63 -4.52 -5.25
CA THR A 83 -19.71 -3.87 -4.54
C THR A 83 -20.96 -3.68 -5.41
N GLY A 84 -20.80 -3.18 -6.64
CA GLY A 84 -21.88 -2.70 -7.49
C GLY A 84 -22.46 -3.71 -8.49
N TYR A 85 -21.79 -4.85 -8.74
CA TYR A 85 -22.28 -5.86 -9.67
C TYR A 85 -23.60 -6.49 -9.21
N THR A 86 -24.62 -6.44 -10.06
CA THR A 86 -25.98 -6.92 -9.78
C THR A 86 -26.29 -8.30 -10.36
N GLY A 87 -25.37 -8.88 -11.14
CA GLY A 87 -25.50 -10.22 -11.67
C GLY A 87 -25.25 -11.32 -10.63
N ASP A 88 -25.11 -12.55 -11.10
CA ASP A 88 -24.90 -13.72 -10.22
C ASP A 88 -23.51 -13.70 -9.56
N LYS A 89 -23.47 -13.33 -8.29
CA LYS A 89 -22.25 -13.34 -7.46
C LYS A 89 -21.82 -14.75 -7.04
N THR A 90 -22.60 -15.79 -7.34
CA THR A 90 -22.23 -17.20 -7.10
C THR A 90 -21.54 -17.82 -8.31
N ALA A 91 -21.58 -17.18 -9.48
CA ALA A 91 -20.93 -17.63 -10.69
C ALA A 91 -19.40 -17.76 -10.53
N ALA A 92 -18.82 -18.72 -11.25
CA ALA A 92 -17.40 -19.04 -11.16
C ALA A 92 -16.48 -17.85 -11.40
N ASP A 93 -16.75 -17.04 -12.46
CA ASP A 93 -15.96 -15.85 -12.78
C ASP A 93 -16.00 -14.80 -11.67
N PHE A 94 -17.18 -14.55 -11.06
CA PHE A 94 -17.27 -13.60 -9.96
C PHE A 94 -16.48 -14.06 -8.72
N LYS A 95 -16.58 -15.34 -8.38
CA LYS A 95 -15.81 -15.95 -7.29
C LYS A 95 -14.30 -15.90 -7.55
N ALA A 96 -13.87 -16.17 -8.76
CA ALA A 96 -12.46 -16.05 -9.14
C ALA A 96 -11.97 -14.59 -9.09
N MET A 97 -12.80 -13.64 -9.51
CA MET A 97 -12.49 -12.20 -9.38
C MET A 97 -12.43 -11.77 -7.90
N GLU A 98 -13.30 -12.25 -7.04
CA GLU A 98 -13.24 -12.01 -5.59
C GLU A 98 -11.91 -12.48 -4.99
N VAL A 99 -11.45 -13.69 -5.34
CA VAL A 99 -10.15 -14.21 -4.90
C VAL A 99 -8.99 -13.35 -5.44
N TYR A 100 -9.07 -12.94 -6.70
CA TYR A 100 -8.05 -12.06 -7.31
C TYR A 100 -8.01 -10.69 -6.59
N LEU A 101 -9.16 -10.07 -6.31
CA LEU A 101 -9.25 -8.82 -5.54
C LEU A 101 -8.62 -8.96 -4.15
N LYS A 102 -8.90 -10.06 -3.44
CA LYS A 102 -8.30 -10.33 -2.12
C LYS A 102 -6.78 -10.47 -2.21
N ARG A 103 -6.25 -11.11 -3.27
CA ARG A 103 -4.80 -11.14 -3.53
C ARG A 103 -4.22 -9.76 -3.80
N VAL A 104 -4.92 -8.94 -4.59
CA VAL A 104 -4.53 -7.54 -4.88
C VAL A 104 -4.51 -6.71 -3.61
N TRP A 105 -5.49 -6.85 -2.72
CA TRP A 105 -5.49 -6.17 -1.43
C TRP A 105 -4.31 -6.59 -0.56
N PHE A 106 -4.09 -7.90 -0.44
CA PHE A 106 -3.01 -8.44 0.40
C PHE A 106 -1.61 -8.01 -0.08
N SER A 107 -1.39 -8.04 -1.39
CA SER A 107 -0.07 -7.75 -1.99
C SER A 107 0.15 -6.27 -2.34
N ASN A 108 -0.83 -5.40 -2.09
CA ASN A 108 -0.84 -4.00 -2.54
C ASN A 108 -0.58 -3.86 -4.05
N GLY A 109 -1.18 -4.73 -4.86
CA GLY A 109 -1.05 -4.73 -6.31
C GLY A 109 -1.24 -6.10 -6.94
N ILE A 110 -1.06 -6.15 -8.27
CA ILE A 110 -1.29 -7.34 -9.10
C ILE A 110 -0.13 -8.35 -9.12
N HIS A 111 0.91 -8.10 -8.34
CA HIS A 111 2.09 -8.97 -8.27
C HIS A 111 2.21 -9.60 -6.88
N HIS A 112 2.75 -10.82 -6.84
CA HIS A 112 3.02 -11.50 -5.58
C HIS A 112 3.99 -10.68 -4.72
N HIS A 113 3.66 -10.52 -3.43
CA HIS A 113 4.40 -9.63 -2.52
C HIS A 113 5.85 -10.08 -2.25
N TYR A 114 6.16 -11.35 -2.43
CA TYR A 114 7.50 -11.94 -2.28
C TYR A 114 8.16 -12.25 -3.63
N GLY A 115 7.53 -13.12 -4.45
CA GLY A 115 8.09 -13.62 -5.70
C GLY A 115 8.09 -12.61 -6.84
N CYS A 116 7.36 -11.50 -6.68
CA CYS A 116 7.25 -10.42 -7.66
C CYS A 116 6.58 -10.79 -8.99
N GLU A 117 6.17 -12.04 -9.21
CA GLU A 117 5.43 -12.47 -10.40
C GLU A 117 4.00 -11.94 -10.40
N LYS A 118 3.47 -11.68 -11.58
CA LYS A 118 2.11 -11.23 -11.77
C LYS A 118 1.11 -12.35 -11.50
N PHE A 119 0.02 -12.03 -10.79
CA PHE A 119 -1.09 -12.95 -10.60
C PHE A 119 -1.81 -13.23 -11.91
N VAL A 120 -2.11 -14.51 -12.13
CA VAL A 120 -2.97 -14.93 -13.24
C VAL A 120 -4.42 -14.82 -12.76
N PRO A 121 -5.28 -14.01 -13.44
CA PRO A 121 -6.70 -13.95 -13.11
C PRO A 121 -7.38 -15.28 -13.42
N GLY A 122 -8.23 -15.74 -12.50
CA GLY A 122 -9.04 -16.96 -12.72
C GLY A 122 -10.40 -16.66 -13.34
N PHE A 123 -10.67 -15.42 -13.77
CA PHE A 123 -11.89 -14.97 -14.43
C PHE A 123 -11.58 -14.50 -15.86
N THR A 124 -12.61 -14.50 -16.71
CA THR A 124 -12.45 -14.16 -18.13
C THR A 124 -12.42 -12.65 -18.39
N PRO A 125 -11.69 -12.18 -19.44
CA PRO A 125 -11.75 -10.78 -19.87
C PRO A 125 -13.17 -10.33 -20.23
N GLU A 126 -13.95 -11.20 -20.86
CA GLU A 126 -15.35 -10.96 -21.27
C GLU A 126 -16.25 -10.70 -20.05
N PHE A 127 -16.14 -11.56 -19.04
CA PHE A 127 -16.86 -11.34 -17.77
C PHE A 127 -16.51 -9.99 -17.17
N PHE A 128 -15.22 -9.67 -17.06
CA PHE A 128 -14.76 -8.44 -16.41
C PHE A 128 -15.23 -7.20 -17.17
N LYS A 129 -15.19 -7.22 -18.51
CA LYS A 129 -15.73 -6.12 -19.35
C LYS A 129 -17.22 -5.90 -19.10
N GLN A 130 -18.01 -6.98 -19.15
CA GLN A 130 -19.46 -6.89 -18.92
C GLN A 130 -19.77 -6.41 -17.50
N ALA A 131 -19.05 -6.90 -16.50
CA ALA A 131 -19.22 -6.49 -15.12
C ALA A 131 -18.90 -5.00 -14.91
N LEU A 132 -17.83 -4.47 -15.51
CA LEU A 132 -17.50 -3.04 -15.47
C LEU A 132 -18.56 -2.17 -16.13
N LEU A 133 -19.11 -2.60 -17.27
CA LEU A 133 -20.18 -1.88 -17.97
C LEU A 133 -21.52 -1.90 -17.22
N SER A 134 -21.70 -2.82 -16.28
CA SER A 134 -22.91 -2.98 -15.48
C SER A 134 -22.94 -2.14 -14.19
N VAL A 135 -21.81 -1.59 -13.77
CA VAL A 135 -21.73 -0.78 -12.54
C VAL A 135 -21.85 0.71 -12.84
N ASP A 136 -22.19 1.49 -11.82
CA ASP A 136 -22.27 2.95 -11.96
C ASP A 136 -20.88 3.52 -12.31
N ALA A 137 -20.80 4.19 -13.46
CA ALA A 137 -19.56 4.81 -13.95
C ALA A 137 -18.97 5.82 -12.96
N ALA A 138 -19.79 6.46 -12.11
CA ALA A 138 -19.32 7.37 -11.07
C ALA A 138 -18.49 6.68 -9.98
N THR A 139 -18.58 5.36 -9.85
CA THR A 139 -17.77 4.56 -8.91
C THR A 139 -16.41 4.14 -9.47
N LEU A 140 -16.23 4.29 -10.78
CA LEU A 140 -15.02 3.87 -11.49
C LEU A 140 -13.94 4.97 -11.50
N PRO A 141 -12.64 4.60 -11.53
CA PRO A 141 -11.53 5.57 -11.54
C PRO A 141 -11.31 6.15 -12.95
N LEU A 142 -12.33 6.72 -13.56
CA LEU A 142 -12.27 7.33 -14.88
C LEU A 142 -11.44 8.62 -14.85
N ALA A 143 -10.61 8.83 -15.86
CA ALA A 143 -10.04 10.14 -16.13
C ALA A 143 -11.09 11.09 -16.73
N GLU A 144 -10.81 12.38 -16.74
CA GLU A 144 -11.70 13.38 -17.35
C GLU A 144 -11.96 13.03 -18.82
N GLY A 145 -13.25 12.86 -19.18
CA GLY A 145 -13.69 12.49 -20.53
C GLY A 145 -13.43 11.04 -20.94
N GLN A 146 -12.90 10.19 -20.05
CA GLN A 146 -12.67 8.77 -20.33
C GLN A 146 -13.98 7.96 -20.19
N THR A 147 -14.26 7.08 -21.17
CA THR A 147 -15.37 6.13 -21.07
C THR A 147 -14.95 4.86 -20.31
N VAL A 148 -15.94 4.06 -19.88
CA VAL A 148 -15.69 2.77 -19.22
C VAL A 148 -14.97 1.80 -20.14
N GLU A 149 -15.34 1.79 -21.44
CA GLU A 149 -14.69 0.97 -22.46
C GLU A 149 -13.20 1.35 -22.61
N GLN A 150 -12.89 2.65 -22.69
CA GLN A 150 -11.52 3.13 -22.79
C GLN A 150 -10.70 2.79 -21.54
N LEU A 151 -11.29 2.89 -20.35
CA LEU A 151 -10.65 2.45 -19.13
C LEU A 151 -10.36 0.93 -19.15
N TYR A 152 -11.32 0.13 -19.60
CA TYR A 152 -11.13 -1.31 -19.77
C TYR A 152 -10.01 -1.61 -20.76
N GLU A 153 -9.99 -1.00 -21.95
CA GLU A 153 -8.99 -1.21 -22.99
C GLU A 153 -7.58 -0.85 -22.53
N GLU A 154 -7.45 0.20 -21.71
CA GLU A 154 -6.18 0.60 -21.10
C GLU A 154 -5.65 -0.43 -20.10
N VAL A 155 -6.53 -1.01 -19.29
CA VAL A 155 -6.15 -1.81 -18.11
C VAL A 155 -6.18 -3.32 -18.39
N ALA A 156 -7.03 -3.80 -19.31
CA ALA A 156 -7.18 -5.23 -19.60
C ALA A 156 -5.87 -5.93 -20.01
N PRO A 157 -4.98 -5.35 -20.85
CA PRO A 157 -3.69 -5.97 -21.14
C PRO A 157 -2.81 -6.11 -19.89
N VAL A 158 -2.89 -5.15 -18.96
CA VAL A 158 -2.13 -5.18 -17.70
C VAL A 158 -2.58 -6.32 -16.80
N ILE A 159 -3.89 -6.63 -16.79
CA ILE A 159 -4.46 -7.72 -15.98
C ILE A 159 -4.24 -9.08 -16.68
N PHE A 160 -4.59 -9.19 -17.96
CA PHE A 160 -4.77 -10.48 -18.64
C PHE A 160 -3.58 -10.93 -19.51
N ASP A 161 -2.76 -10.00 -20.05
CA ASP A 161 -1.60 -10.40 -20.85
C ASP A 161 -0.41 -10.73 -19.94
N PRO A 162 0.06 -11.98 -19.88
CA PRO A 162 1.19 -12.37 -19.03
C PRO A 162 2.51 -11.70 -19.42
N LYS A 163 2.62 -11.11 -20.61
CA LYS A 163 3.82 -10.44 -21.09
C LYS A 163 3.88 -8.97 -20.70
N VAL A 164 2.74 -8.36 -20.37
CA VAL A 164 2.67 -6.95 -19.96
C VAL A 164 2.94 -6.87 -18.47
N MET A 165 4.00 -6.15 -18.07
CA MET A 165 4.43 -5.98 -16.67
C MET A 165 4.50 -7.33 -15.91
N PRO A 166 5.28 -8.32 -16.40
CA PRO A 166 5.26 -9.68 -15.86
C PRO A 166 5.78 -9.76 -14.42
N LYS A 167 6.63 -8.80 -14.02
CA LYS A 167 7.23 -8.76 -12.68
C LYS A 167 7.17 -7.39 -12.06
N ARG A 168 6.91 -7.32 -10.76
CA ARG A 168 7.01 -6.06 -9.99
C ARG A 168 8.44 -5.53 -9.99
N VAL A 169 9.42 -6.41 -9.72
CA VAL A 169 10.84 -6.14 -9.81
C VAL A 169 11.47 -7.26 -10.63
N ASN A 170 12.10 -6.93 -11.75
CA ASN A 170 12.80 -7.88 -12.62
C ASN A 170 14.31 -7.74 -12.45
N GLN A 171 14.94 -8.75 -11.84
CA GLN A 171 16.39 -8.81 -11.60
C GLN A 171 17.08 -9.83 -12.53
N ALA A 172 16.48 -10.13 -13.68
CA ALA A 172 17.07 -11.06 -14.65
C ALA A 172 18.37 -10.48 -15.23
N ALA A 173 19.39 -11.31 -15.34
CA ALA A 173 20.66 -10.90 -15.91
C ALA A 173 20.51 -10.49 -17.39
N GLY A 174 21.08 -9.37 -17.76
CA GLY A 174 21.02 -8.82 -19.12
C GLY A 174 19.79 -8.00 -19.46
N GLU A 175 18.85 -7.86 -18.50
CA GLU A 175 17.69 -7.01 -18.64
C GLU A 175 17.92 -5.64 -17.98
N ASP A 176 17.27 -4.60 -18.49
CA ASP A 176 17.22 -3.29 -17.82
C ASP A 176 16.26 -3.39 -16.63
N LEU A 177 16.81 -3.36 -15.41
CA LEU A 177 16.06 -3.48 -14.16
C LEU A 177 14.92 -2.45 -14.08
N VAL A 178 15.16 -1.23 -14.52
CA VAL A 178 14.21 -0.11 -14.40
C VAL A 178 13.08 -0.24 -15.42
N LEU A 179 13.41 -0.47 -16.70
CA LEU A 179 12.41 -0.53 -17.75
C LEU A 179 11.53 -1.79 -17.70
N THR A 180 12.07 -2.91 -17.20
CA THR A 180 11.37 -4.19 -17.18
C THR A 180 10.64 -4.48 -15.88
N SER A 181 10.78 -3.62 -14.85
CA SER A 181 10.05 -3.69 -13.60
C SER A 181 8.76 -2.87 -13.64
N ALA A 182 7.68 -3.42 -13.06
CA ALA A 182 6.39 -2.74 -12.99
C ALA A 182 6.29 -1.70 -11.86
N CYS A 183 7.20 -1.72 -10.89
CA CYS A 183 7.21 -0.76 -9.79
C CYS A 183 7.39 0.67 -10.31
N ASN A 184 6.65 1.61 -9.69
CA ASN A 184 6.44 2.96 -10.23
C ASN A 184 7.35 4.01 -9.57
N TYR A 185 8.65 3.68 -9.44
CA TYR A 185 9.67 4.61 -8.95
C TYR A 185 10.39 5.35 -10.09
N TYR A 186 10.22 4.87 -11.33
CA TYR A 186 10.83 5.40 -12.52
C TYR A 186 9.77 5.54 -13.62
N ASP A 187 9.84 6.60 -14.42
CA ASP A 187 8.95 6.80 -15.56
C ASP A 187 9.75 7.38 -16.75
N GLY A 188 9.83 6.61 -17.83
CA GLY A 188 10.57 6.99 -19.05
C GLY A 188 12.09 7.03 -18.89
N VAL A 189 12.66 6.43 -17.85
CA VAL A 189 14.09 6.44 -17.51
C VAL A 189 14.64 5.02 -17.64
N THR A 190 15.83 4.86 -18.22
CA THR A 190 16.58 3.60 -18.22
C THR A 190 17.38 3.42 -16.95
N GLN A 191 17.82 2.18 -16.67
CA GLN A 191 18.72 1.91 -15.54
C GLN A 191 20.01 2.74 -15.63
N GLN A 192 20.63 2.81 -16.79
CA GLN A 192 21.84 3.60 -17.00
C GLN A 192 21.64 5.09 -16.73
N GLU A 193 20.52 5.65 -17.16
CA GLU A 193 20.17 7.05 -16.91
C GLU A 193 19.93 7.33 -15.42
N ALA A 194 19.25 6.41 -14.72
CA ALA A 194 19.02 6.52 -13.28
C ALA A 194 20.34 6.45 -12.49
N GLU A 195 21.21 5.49 -12.83
CA GLU A 195 22.54 5.35 -12.20
C GLU A 195 23.40 6.59 -12.43
N ALA A 196 23.43 7.14 -13.63
CA ALA A 196 24.16 8.36 -13.94
C ALA A 196 23.62 9.57 -13.17
N PHE A 197 22.29 9.72 -13.11
CA PHE A 197 21.65 10.81 -12.40
C PHE A 197 22.01 10.82 -10.91
N TYR A 198 21.84 9.70 -10.22
CA TYR A 198 22.14 9.62 -8.78
C TYR A 198 23.64 9.62 -8.47
N SER A 199 24.47 9.08 -9.37
CA SER A 199 25.92 9.13 -9.20
C SER A 199 26.45 10.56 -9.25
N ALA A 200 25.87 11.43 -10.08
CA ALA A 200 26.24 12.84 -10.17
C ALA A 200 25.89 13.64 -8.90
N MET A 201 24.98 13.15 -8.06
CA MET A 201 24.59 13.80 -6.79
C MET A 201 25.51 13.46 -5.62
N LYS A 202 26.34 12.41 -5.74
CA LYS A 202 27.22 11.95 -4.66
C LYS A 202 28.46 12.83 -4.56
N ASP A 203 28.79 13.28 -3.35
CA ASP A 203 30.09 13.84 -3.04
C ASP A 203 31.10 12.70 -2.80
N PRO A 204 32.15 12.55 -3.64
CA PRO A 204 33.14 11.49 -3.44
C PRO A 204 33.95 11.60 -2.14
N LYS A 205 33.88 12.74 -1.44
CA LYS A 205 34.55 12.99 -0.17
C LYS A 205 33.65 12.71 1.04
N ASP A 206 32.35 12.45 0.83
CA ASP A 206 31.42 12.13 1.89
C ASP A 206 31.55 10.65 2.24
N GLU A 207 32.06 10.36 3.45
CA GLU A 207 32.21 9.00 3.97
C GLU A 207 30.87 8.38 4.39
N THR A 208 29.81 9.19 4.54
CA THR A 208 28.48 8.77 4.95
C THR A 208 27.39 9.30 3.98
N PRO A 209 27.47 8.94 2.69
CA PRO A 209 26.58 9.53 1.68
C PRO A 209 25.13 9.16 1.95
N VAL A 210 24.26 10.12 1.69
CA VAL A 210 22.81 9.93 1.74
C VAL A 210 22.37 8.94 0.64
N SER A 211 21.41 8.08 0.96
CA SER A 211 20.75 7.23 -0.04
C SER A 211 19.73 8.03 -0.82
N TYR A 212 20.05 8.36 -2.07
CA TYR A 212 19.15 9.10 -2.97
C TYR A 212 18.06 8.20 -3.56
N GLY A 213 16.95 8.81 -4.02
CA GLY A 213 15.88 8.13 -4.73
C GLY A 213 14.89 7.35 -3.86
N LEU A 214 15.00 7.39 -2.52
CA LEU A 214 14.12 6.65 -1.61
C LEU A 214 12.78 7.36 -1.32
N ASN A 215 12.66 8.65 -1.67
CA ASN A 215 11.46 9.46 -1.42
C ASN A 215 10.99 10.23 -2.65
N SER A 216 11.28 9.70 -3.84
CA SER A 216 10.95 10.36 -5.11
C SER A 216 10.60 9.34 -6.19
N ARG A 217 9.96 9.82 -7.25
CA ARG A 217 9.90 9.15 -8.54
C ARG A 217 10.83 9.89 -9.51
N LEU A 218 11.73 9.17 -10.16
CA LEU A 218 12.58 9.72 -11.21
C LEU A 218 11.83 9.65 -12.53
N VAL A 219 11.62 10.79 -13.16
CA VAL A 219 10.84 10.90 -14.40
C VAL A 219 11.64 11.57 -15.49
N LYS A 220 11.41 11.16 -16.75
CA LYS A 220 11.97 11.82 -17.93
C LYS A 220 10.85 12.53 -18.69
N GLU A 221 10.77 13.85 -18.53
CA GLU A 221 9.78 14.69 -19.18
C GLU A 221 10.47 15.67 -20.14
N ASN A 222 10.03 15.71 -21.38
CA ASN A 222 10.61 16.58 -22.42
C ASN A 222 12.14 16.44 -22.56
N GLY A 223 12.64 15.20 -22.41
CA GLY A 223 14.06 14.88 -22.50
C GLY A 223 14.89 15.24 -21.26
N LYS A 224 14.28 15.78 -20.21
CA LYS A 224 14.95 16.09 -18.94
C LYS A 224 14.59 15.07 -17.87
N ILE A 225 15.59 14.61 -17.14
CA ILE A 225 15.42 13.71 -15.99
C ILE A 225 15.32 14.56 -14.72
N GLN A 226 14.31 14.32 -13.90
CA GLN A 226 14.07 15.05 -12.65
C GLN A 226 13.37 14.17 -11.61
N GLU A 227 13.59 14.48 -10.35
CA GLU A 227 12.87 13.84 -9.25
C GLU A 227 11.53 14.53 -8.98
N LYS A 228 10.49 13.72 -8.85
CA LYS A 228 9.20 14.11 -8.26
C LYS A 228 9.17 13.65 -6.81
N VAL A 229 9.54 14.55 -5.90
CA VAL A 229 9.69 14.22 -4.47
C VAL A 229 8.33 14.03 -3.80
N TRP A 230 8.24 13.03 -2.93
CA TRP A 230 7.07 12.74 -2.10
C TRP A 230 7.09 13.65 -0.87
N LYS A 231 6.26 14.66 -0.90
CA LYS A 231 6.16 15.64 0.20
C LYS A 231 4.85 16.41 0.12
N VAL A 232 4.56 17.19 1.14
CA VAL A 232 3.46 18.18 1.10
C VAL A 232 3.68 19.11 -0.11
N GLY A 233 2.66 19.23 -0.97
CA GLY A 233 2.75 20.01 -2.20
C GLY A 233 3.53 19.36 -3.35
N GLY A 234 4.14 18.19 -3.14
CA GLY A 234 4.81 17.38 -4.16
C GLY A 234 3.97 16.20 -4.61
N LEU A 235 4.64 15.14 -5.12
CA LEU A 235 3.98 13.89 -5.49
C LEU A 235 3.33 13.26 -4.24
N TYR A 236 2.10 12.78 -4.36
CA TYR A 236 1.23 12.32 -3.27
C TYR A 236 0.87 13.40 -2.23
N GLY A 237 1.06 14.67 -2.54
CA GLY A 237 0.96 15.79 -1.59
C GLY A 237 -0.36 15.82 -0.81
N ALA A 238 -1.50 15.45 -1.42
CA ALA A 238 -2.80 15.41 -0.74
C ALA A 238 -2.86 14.34 0.36
N ALA A 239 -2.35 13.12 0.09
CA ALA A 239 -2.28 12.05 1.08
C ALA A 239 -1.25 12.37 2.18
N ILE A 240 -0.08 12.86 1.79
CA ILE A 240 0.98 13.26 2.72
C ILE A 240 0.52 14.39 3.64
N GLY A 241 -0.25 15.36 3.14
CA GLY A 241 -0.86 16.40 3.97
C GLY A 241 -1.77 15.84 5.07
N LYS A 242 -2.51 14.77 4.78
CA LYS A 242 -3.33 14.06 5.78
C LYS A 242 -2.46 13.28 6.77
N ILE A 243 -1.37 12.67 6.32
CA ILE A 243 -0.38 12.01 7.19
C ILE A 243 0.16 13.04 8.19
N VAL A 244 0.62 14.19 7.72
CA VAL A 244 1.14 15.28 8.56
C VAL A 244 0.10 15.80 9.56
N TYR A 245 -1.16 15.93 9.13
CA TYR A 245 -2.25 16.31 10.04
C TYR A 245 -2.37 15.37 11.24
N TRP A 246 -2.35 14.06 11.01
CA TRP A 246 -2.44 13.08 12.08
C TRP A 246 -1.16 12.98 12.91
N LEU A 247 0.02 13.12 12.29
CA LEU A 247 1.29 13.16 13.01
C LEU A 247 1.38 14.38 13.96
N LYS A 248 0.85 15.55 13.58
CA LYS A 248 0.77 16.73 14.47
C LYS A 248 -0.12 16.46 15.69
N LYS A 249 -1.18 15.67 15.54
CA LYS A 249 -1.99 15.22 16.69
C LYS A 249 -1.21 14.24 17.58
N ALA A 250 -0.48 13.29 16.98
CA ALA A 250 0.37 12.36 17.69
C ALA A 250 1.49 13.08 18.49
N GLU A 251 2.11 14.09 17.89
CA GLU A 251 3.11 14.95 18.56
C GLU A 251 2.56 15.61 19.83
N GLY A 252 1.30 16.07 19.80
CA GLY A 252 0.63 16.71 20.93
C GLY A 252 0.39 15.79 22.13
N VAL A 253 0.38 14.47 21.91
CA VAL A 253 0.17 13.44 22.94
C VAL A 253 1.40 12.58 23.19
N ALA A 254 2.58 12.99 22.72
CA ALA A 254 3.83 12.29 22.98
C ALA A 254 4.10 12.16 24.49
N GLU A 255 4.64 11.01 24.91
CA GLU A 255 4.84 10.67 26.31
C GLU A 255 5.99 11.44 26.98
N ASN A 256 7.02 11.74 26.17
CA ASN A 256 8.23 12.43 26.61
C ASN A 256 8.79 13.33 25.49
N PRO A 257 9.75 14.23 25.81
CA PRO A 257 10.36 15.13 24.85
C PRO A 257 11.06 14.43 23.69
N GLU A 258 11.67 13.27 23.94
CA GLU A 258 12.41 12.49 22.95
C GLU A 258 11.45 11.91 21.89
N GLN A 259 10.35 11.29 22.31
CA GLN A 259 9.32 10.79 21.43
C GLN A 259 8.69 11.94 20.60
N LYS A 260 8.44 13.09 21.27
CA LYS A 260 7.95 14.28 20.57
C LYS A 260 8.92 14.74 19.48
N ALA A 261 10.22 14.77 19.77
CA ALA A 261 11.26 15.17 18.82
C ALA A 261 11.34 14.23 17.62
N VAL A 262 11.17 12.92 17.83
CA VAL A 262 11.12 11.93 16.71
C VAL A 262 9.93 12.21 15.80
N ILE A 263 8.73 12.42 16.36
CA ILE A 263 7.53 12.71 15.57
C ILE A 263 7.68 14.04 14.81
N ALA A 264 8.24 15.07 15.47
CA ALA A 264 8.50 16.35 14.83
C ALA A 264 9.46 16.23 13.62
N LYS A 265 10.52 15.42 13.73
CA LYS A 265 11.43 15.14 12.61
C LYS A 265 10.76 14.39 11.47
N LEU A 266 9.85 13.47 11.77
CA LEU A 266 9.06 12.79 10.76
C LEU A 266 8.11 13.75 10.01
N ILE A 267 7.51 14.70 10.73
CA ILE A 267 6.71 15.78 10.15
C ILE A 267 7.57 16.64 9.23
N GLU A 268 8.74 17.10 9.70
CA GLU A 268 9.70 17.88 8.91
C GLU A 268 10.08 17.15 7.61
N PHE A 269 10.37 15.84 7.68
CA PHE A 269 10.65 15.01 6.51
C PHE A 269 9.52 15.03 5.49
N TYR A 270 8.26 14.85 5.92
CA TYR A 270 7.10 14.86 5.02
C TYR A 270 6.80 16.26 4.46
N GLU A 271 7.11 17.33 5.19
CA GLU A 271 6.92 18.70 4.74
C GLU A 271 8.01 19.14 3.74
N THR A 272 9.28 18.79 3.99
CA THR A 272 10.41 19.22 3.17
C THR A 272 10.81 18.25 2.07
N GLY A 273 10.63 16.95 2.30
CA GLY A 273 11.12 15.88 1.43
C GLY A 273 12.65 15.68 1.51
N GLU A 274 13.34 16.24 2.51
CA GLU A 274 14.77 16.08 2.69
C GLU A 274 15.11 14.76 3.41
N ILE A 275 15.69 13.81 2.68
CA ILE A 275 15.94 12.46 3.17
C ILE A 275 17.14 12.39 4.16
N GLY A 276 18.13 13.26 4.02
CA GLY A 276 19.38 13.19 4.79
C GLY A 276 19.25 13.39 6.28
N ARG A 277 18.15 13.99 6.75
CA ARG A 277 17.90 14.27 8.17
C ARG A 277 17.15 13.17 8.90
N ALA A 278 16.56 12.22 8.18
CA ALA A 278 15.79 11.12 8.77
C ALA A 278 16.70 9.99 9.33
N HIS A 279 17.98 9.98 8.98
CA HIS A 279 18.94 8.95 9.39
C HIS A 279 19.72 9.27 10.66
N VAL A 280 19.50 10.41 11.26
CA VAL A 280 20.16 10.81 12.53
C VAL A 280 19.20 10.50 13.71
#